data_b6c5403c403fed42389387556eef5ef3
#
_entry.id   b6c5403c403fed42389387556eef5ef3
#
_cell.length_a   1.000
_cell.length_b   1.000
_cell.length_c   1.000
_cell.angle_alpha   90.00
_cell.angle_beta   90.00
_cell.angle_gamma   90.00
#
_symmetry.space_group_name_H-M   'P 1'
#
loop_
_entity.id
_entity.type
_entity.pdbx_description
1 polymer ?
#
loop_
_entity_poly.entity_id
_entity_poly.type
_entity_poly.pdbx_seq_one_letter_code
_entity_poly.pdbx_strand_id
1 'polypeptide(L)'
;VNKVHEHDALAGIQLVHNGLSVSNYLSRMPALAPSAAPTETSNSTQARAMDKSDIKALRGWFRDAALRSRRAGYDIIYVYAAHGIMTLLFQFLLKRFNQRTDEYGGNLTNRVRLLREVLEDTKDAVGHDCAIALRFAVDELLGENGMNMAEAQDIVGALAELPDLWDV
;
A
#
# COMPACT_ATOMS: atom_id res chain seq x y z
N VAL A 1 14.08 10.70 -14.81
CA VAL A 1 14.99 11.01 -13.69
C VAL A 1 16.04 12.03 -14.13
N ASN A 2 16.96 11.72 -15.06
CA ASN A 2 18.06 12.62 -15.43
C ASN A 2 17.62 14.04 -15.78
N LYS A 3 16.51 14.21 -16.51
CA LYS A 3 15.94 15.53 -16.84
C LYS A 3 15.45 16.31 -15.62
N VAL A 4 15.02 15.65 -14.58
CA VAL A 4 14.64 16.28 -13.30
C VAL A 4 15.88 16.76 -12.56
N HIS A 5 16.92 15.91 -12.52
CA HIS A 5 18.18 16.21 -11.87
C HIS A 5 18.96 17.36 -12.57
N GLU A 6 18.80 17.56 -13.89
CA GLU A 6 19.36 18.73 -14.59
C GLU A 6 18.86 20.07 -14.03
N HIS A 7 17.78 20.07 -13.25
CA HIS A 7 17.18 21.24 -12.61
C HIS A 7 17.32 21.25 -11.09
N ASP A 8 18.27 20.49 -10.54
CA ASP A 8 18.52 20.34 -9.10
C ASP A 8 17.25 19.92 -8.30
N ALA A 9 16.36 19.16 -8.92
CA ALA A 9 15.13 18.68 -8.31
C ALA A 9 15.19 17.16 -8.07
N LEU A 10 14.50 16.70 -7.01
CA LEU A 10 14.39 15.27 -6.68
C LEU A 10 13.29 14.61 -7.50
N ALA A 11 13.55 13.37 -7.92
CA ALA A 11 12.61 12.54 -8.65
C ALA A 11 11.99 11.48 -7.73
N GLY A 12 10.67 11.49 -7.58
CA GLY A 12 9.92 10.48 -6.84
C GLY A 12 9.15 9.52 -7.74
N ILE A 13 8.95 8.30 -7.28
CA ILE A 13 8.10 7.31 -7.93
C ILE A 13 7.14 6.68 -6.92
N GLN A 14 5.87 6.52 -7.32
CA GLN A 14 4.85 5.91 -6.48
C GLN A 14 4.63 4.45 -6.85
N LEU A 15 4.79 3.56 -5.87
CA LEU A 15 4.52 2.13 -6.00
C LEU A 15 3.12 1.82 -5.46
N VAL A 16 2.32 1.11 -6.25
CA VAL A 16 0.93 0.80 -5.93
C VAL A 16 0.54 -0.60 -6.37
N HIS A 17 -0.35 -1.22 -5.59
CA HIS A 17 -1.15 -2.37 -6.01
C HIS A 17 -2.63 -2.04 -5.75
N ASN A 18 -3.43 -2.10 -6.80
CA ASN A 18 -4.80 -1.55 -6.76
C ASN A 18 -5.82 -2.44 -6.01
N GLY A 19 -5.50 -3.71 -5.75
CA GLY A 19 -6.43 -4.57 -5.01
C GLY A 19 -7.78 -4.71 -5.71
N LEU A 20 -8.85 -4.29 -5.05
CA LEU A 20 -10.24 -4.35 -5.57
C LEU A 20 -10.51 -3.41 -6.75
N SER A 21 -9.66 -2.41 -7.00
CA SER A 21 -9.85 -1.42 -8.06
C SER A 21 -9.17 -1.79 -9.37
N VAL A 22 -9.02 -3.06 -9.67
CA VAL A 22 -8.35 -3.53 -10.90
C VAL A 22 -9.28 -4.36 -11.76
N SER A 23 -9.20 -4.14 -13.08
CA SER A 23 -9.83 -5.00 -14.08
C SER A 23 -8.97 -6.22 -14.36
N ASN A 24 -9.61 -7.37 -14.60
CA ASN A 24 -8.93 -8.60 -14.97
C ASN A 24 -8.85 -8.85 -16.49
N TYR A 25 -9.19 -7.88 -17.31
CA TYR A 25 -9.24 -8.03 -18.78
C TYR A 25 -7.94 -8.51 -19.39
N LEU A 26 -6.81 -7.96 -18.94
CA LEU A 26 -5.51 -8.29 -19.48
C LEU A 26 -4.91 -9.54 -18.85
N SER A 27 -4.98 -9.62 -17.52
CA SER A 27 -4.36 -10.71 -16.76
C SER A 27 -5.13 -12.02 -16.84
N ARG A 28 -6.47 -11.94 -17.00
CA ARG A 28 -7.41 -13.06 -16.85
C ARG A 28 -7.36 -13.73 -15.46
N MET A 29 -6.67 -13.09 -14.50
CA MET A 29 -6.55 -13.57 -13.12
C MET A 29 -7.52 -12.81 -12.23
N PRO A 30 -8.06 -13.44 -11.16
CA PRO A 30 -8.85 -12.73 -10.16
C PRO A 30 -8.02 -11.60 -9.53
N ALA A 31 -8.67 -10.47 -9.25
CA ALA A 31 -8.08 -9.44 -8.41
C ALA A 31 -7.75 -10.01 -7.02
N LEU A 32 -6.74 -9.46 -6.37
CA LEU A 32 -6.33 -9.82 -5.01
C LEU A 32 -6.91 -8.81 -4.01
N ALA A 33 -7.42 -9.30 -2.89
CA ALA A 33 -8.00 -8.47 -1.84
C ALA A 33 -7.68 -9.04 -0.45
N PRO A 34 -7.84 -8.26 0.63
CA PRO A 34 -7.72 -8.80 1.99
C PRO A 34 -8.69 -9.95 2.25
N SER A 35 -9.93 -9.80 1.77
CA SER A 35 -11.01 -10.79 1.81
C SER A 35 -11.72 -10.86 0.48
N ALA A 36 -12.37 -11.98 0.18
CA ALA A 36 -13.12 -12.14 -1.06
C ALA A 36 -14.26 -11.11 -1.13
N ALA A 37 -14.31 -10.34 -2.20
CA ALA A 37 -15.32 -9.29 -2.41
C ALA A 37 -15.48 -9.01 -3.90
N PRO A 38 -16.63 -8.45 -4.34
CA PRO A 38 -16.76 -7.92 -5.68
C PRO A 38 -15.73 -6.82 -5.94
N THR A 39 -15.15 -6.78 -7.15
CA THR A 39 -14.29 -5.66 -7.55
C THR A 39 -15.14 -4.42 -7.83
N GLU A 40 -14.65 -3.26 -7.46
CA GLU A 40 -15.33 -1.98 -7.70
C GLU A 40 -14.88 -1.36 -9.04
N THR A 41 -15.05 -2.09 -10.12
CA THR A 41 -14.81 -1.63 -11.48
C THR A 41 -16.08 -1.69 -12.29
N SER A 42 -16.16 -1.00 -13.42
CA SER A 42 -17.32 -1.02 -14.32
C SER A 42 -17.72 -2.43 -14.79
N ASN A 43 -16.78 -3.37 -14.74
CA ASN A 43 -16.99 -4.79 -15.01
C ASN A 43 -16.64 -5.58 -13.74
N SER A 44 -17.56 -5.57 -12.78
CA SER A 44 -17.38 -6.24 -11.50
C SER A 44 -17.13 -7.72 -11.69
N THR A 45 -16.04 -8.19 -11.10
CA THR A 45 -15.67 -9.60 -10.98
C THR A 45 -15.43 -9.91 -9.51
N GLN A 46 -15.30 -11.19 -9.18
CA GLN A 46 -14.98 -11.58 -7.80
C GLN A 46 -13.49 -11.52 -7.56
N ALA A 47 -13.06 -10.69 -6.59
CA ALA A 47 -11.70 -10.71 -6.09
C ALA A 47 -11.50 -11.91 -5.16
N ARG A 48 -10.32 -12.49 -5.21
CA ARG A 48 -9.90 -13.58 -4.34
C ARG A 48 -9.25 -13.03 -3.07
N ALA A 49 -9.59 -13.60 -1.92
CA ALA A 49 -8.84 -13.35 -0.68
C ALA A 49 -7.39 -13.81 -0.85
N MET A 50 -6.46 -12.96 -0.43
CA MET A 50 -5.03 -13.30 -0.39
C MET A 50 -4.77 -14.36 0.69
N ASP A 51 -3.97 -15.35 0.36
CA ASP A 51 -3.35 -16.24 1.32
C ASP A 51 -1.98 -15.69 1.77
N LYS A 52 -1.28 -16.41 2.66
CA LYS A 52 0.04 -15.99 3.17
C LYS A 52 1.11 -16.01 2.10
N SER A 53 0.99 -16.87 1.09
CA SER A 53 1.92 -16.90 -0.04
C SER A 53 1.75 -15.68 -0.95
N ASP A 54 0.50 -15.22 -1.16
CA ASP A 54 0.22 -13.98 -1.87
C ASP A 54 0.77 -12.76 -1.15
N ILE A 55 0.62 -12.70 0.18
CA ILE A 55 1.18 -11.62 1.01
C ILE A 55 2.70 -11.58 0.88
N LYS A 56 3.35 -12.73 0.98
CA LYS A 56 4.79 -12.84 0.78
C LYS A 56 5.22 -12.40 -0.63
N ALA A 57 4.46 -12.78 -1.66
CA ALA A 57 4.71 -12.38 -3.03
C ALA A 57 4.55 -10.87 -3.21
N LEU A 58 3.48 -10.28 -2.66
CA LEU A 58 3.23 -8.83 -2.69
C LEU A 58 4.40 -8.05 -2.07
N ARG A 59 4.88 -8.45 -0.90
CA ARG A 59 6.06 -7.86 -0.26
C ARG A 59 7.28 -7.93 -1.18
N GLY A 60 7.50 -9.08 -1.81
CA GLY A 60 8.56 -9.25 -2.80
C GLY A 60 8.42 -8.31 -4.00
N TRP A 61 7.20 -8.10 -4.51
CA TRP A 61 6.95 -7.18 -5.64
C TRP A 61 7.28 -5.73 -5.28
N PHE A 62 6.91 -5.26 -4.09
CA PHE A 62 7.26 -3.92 -3.62
C PHE A 62 8.78 -3.75 -3.47
N ARG A 63 9.45 -4.70 -2.80
CA ARG A 63 10.90 -4.73 -2.68
C ARG A 63 11.60 -4.68 -4.03
N ASP A 64 11.21 -5.55 -4.97
CA ASP A 64 11.84 -5.65 -6.28
C ASP A 64 11.55 -4.40 -7.14
N ALA A 65 10.37 -3.78 -6.99
CA ALA A 65 10.04 -2.51 -7.63
C ALA A 65 10.90 -1.36 -7.05
N ALA A 66 11.07 -1.31 -5.74
CA ALA A 66 11.93 -0.34 -5.07
C ALA A 66 13.39 -0.45 -5.55
N LEU A 67 13.93 -1.67 -5.63
CA LEU A 67 15.28 -1.90 -6.18
C LEU A 67 15.41 -1.44 -7.63
N ARG A 68 14.40 -1.67 -8.47
CA ARG A 68 14.41 -1.17 -9.86
C ARG A 68 14.38 0.36 -9.90
N SER A 69 13.58 0.97 -9.04
CA SER A 69 13.44 2.43 -8.94
C SER A 69 14.76 3.08 -8.50
N ARG A 70 15.41 2.52 -7.46
CA ARG A 70 16.75 2.94 -7.03
C ARG A 70 17.78 2.86 -8.16
N ARG A 71 17.83 1.73 -8.87
CA ARG A 71 18.74 1.55 -10.03
C ARG A 71 18.45 2.54 -11.17
N ALA A 72 17.22 3.00 -11.32
CA ALA A 72 16.84 4.01 -12.30
C ALA A 72 17.14 5.44 -11.83
N GLY A 73 17.68 5.61 -10.61
CA GLY A 73 18.12 6.89 -10.07
C GLY A 73 17.04 7.71 -9.36
N TYR A 74 15.90 7.11 -8.99
CA TYR A 74 14.89 7.83 -8.19
C TYR A 74 15.39 8.09 -6.77
N ASP A 75 15.09 9.27 -6.25
CA ASP A 75 15.49 9.75 -4.93
C ASP A 75 14.47 9.41 -3.85
N ILE A 76 13.18 9.35 -4.22
CA ILE A 76 12.06 9.12 -3.31
C ILE A 76 11.19 7.97 -3.82
N ILE A 77 10.92 7.01 -2.97
CA ILE A 77 10.01 5.91 -3.24
C ILE A 77 8.77 6.06 -2.38
N TYR A 78 7.63 6.33 -3.02
CA TYR A 78 6.34 6.38 -2.36
C TYR A 78 5.73 4.98 -2.25
N VAL A 79 5.41 4.58 -1.03
CA VAL A 79 4.48 3.48 -0.74
C VAL A 79 3.07 4.08 -0.68
N TYR A 80 2.15 3.58 -1.50
CA TYR A 80 0.83 4.16 -1.62
C TYR A 80 -0.21 3.38 -0.82
N ALA A 81 -0.71 3.99 0.25
CA ALA A 81 -1.76 3.47 1.13
C ALA A 81 -2.83 4.55 1.40
N ALA A 82 -3.47 5.04 0.34
CA ALA A 82 -4.49 6.09 0.41
C ALA A 82 -5.66 5.82 -0.56
N HIS A 83 -6.64 6.72 -0.55
CA HIS A 83 -7.82 6.73 -1.43
C HIS A 83 -8.68 5.45 -1.32
N GLY A 84 -8.97 5.05 -0.09
CA GLY A 84 -10.00 4.04 0.20
C GLY A 84 -9.79 2.74 -0.55
N ILE A 85 -10.75 2.38 -1.39
CA ILE A 85 -10.72 1.14 -2.17
C ILE A 85 -9.61 1.06 -3.22
N MET A 86 -8.98 2.17 -3.59
CA MET A 86 -8.06 2.20 -4.73
C MET A 86 -6.72 1.52 -4.48
N THR A 87 -6.35 1.22 -3.23
CA THR A 87 -5.06 0.58 -2.94
C THR A 87 -5.18 -0.60 -2.00
N LEU A 88 -4.51 -1.68 -2.33
CA LEU A 88 -4.54 -2.93 -1.55
C LEU A 88 -4.03 -2.72 -0.13
N LEU A 89 -2.96 -1.96 0.06
CA LEU A 89 -2.41 -1.69 1.38
C LEU A 89 -3.41 -0.96 2.27
N PHE A 90 -4.15 0.01 1.72
CA PHE A 90 -5.20 0.70 2.47
C PHE A 90 -6.41 -0.20 2.72
N GLN A 91 -6.78 -1.07 1.77
CA GLN A 91 -7.84 -2.06 1.97
C GLN A 91 -7.57 -2.99 3.16
N PHE A 92 -6.30 -3.33 3.43
CA PHE A 92 -5.93 -4.12 4.61
C PHE A 92 -6.17 -3.36 5.92
N LEU A 93 -6.06 -2.04 5.93
CA LEU A 93 -6.35 -1.21 7.11
C LEU A 93 -7.86 -1.12 7.41
N LEU A 94 -8.71 -1.19 6.39
CA LEU A 94 -10.14 -0.92 6.49
C LEU A 94 -10.94 -2.16 6.90
N LYS A 95 -11.64 -2.08 8.03
CA LYS A 95 -12.48 -3.18 8.55
C LYS A 95 -13.52 -3.68 7.54
N ARG A 96 -14.09 -2.77 6.70
CA ARG A 96 -15.12 -3.14 5.71
C ARG A 96 -14.59 -4.05 4.61
N PHE A 97 -13.29 -3.99 4.30
CA PHE A 97 -12.65 -4.85 3.29
C PHE A 97 -11.85 -5.98 3.91
N ASN A 98 -11.31 -5.78 5.11
CA ASN A 98 -10.47 -6.76 5.79
C ASN A 98 -11.26 -7.52 6.85
N GLN A 99 -11.89 -8.62 6.43
CA GLN A 99 -12.65 -9.55 7.28
C GLN A 99 -11.80 -10.78 7.68
N ARG A 100 -10.48 -10.65 7.63
CA ARG A 100 -9.55 -11.74 7.99
C ARG A 100 -9.57 -12.03 9.48
N THR A 101 -9.33 -13.31 9.80
CA THR A 101 -9.25 -13.81 11.18
C THR A 101 -7.83 -14.25 11.58
N ASP A 102 -6.87 -14.06 10.66
CA ASP A 102 -5.45 -14.34 10.91
C ASP A 102 -4.69 -13.08 11.41
N GLU A 103 -3.38 -13.17 11.48
CA GLU A 103 -2.49 -12.09 11.97
C GLU A 103 -2.48 -10.82 11.09
N TYR A 104 -3.19 -10.81 9.96
CA TYR A 104 -3.34 -9.64 9.09
C TYR A 104 -4.74 -9.00 9.17
N GLY A 105 -5.60 -9.45 10.09
CA GLY A 105 -6.96 -8.95 10.24
C GLY A 105 -7.41 -8.81 11.69
N GLY A 106 -8.65 -8.32 11.90
CA GLY A 106 -9.22 -8.10 13.21
C GLY A 106 -8.79 -6.78 13.86
N ASN A 107 -7.95 -6.82 14.88
CA ASN A 107 -7.51 -5.62 15.60
C ASN A 107 -6.57 -4.73 14.75
N LEU A 108 -6.38 -3.49 15.20
CA LEU A 108 -5.59 -2.49 14.44
C LEU A 108 -4.15 -2.96 14.20
N THR A 109 -3.48 -3.51 15.20
CA THR A 109 -2.10 -4.01 15.09
C THR A 109 -1.95 -5.02 13.95
N ASN A 110 -2.90 -5.94 13.83
CA ASN A 110 -2.91 -6.93 12.75
C ASN A 110 -3.20 -6.30 11.38
N ARG A 111 -4.17 -5.37 11.31
CA ARG A 111 -4.51 -4.70 10.05
C ARG A 111 -3.38 -3.81 9.53
N VAL A 112 -2.58 -3.22 10.40
CA VAL A 112 -1.40 -2.39 10.07
C VAL A 112 -0.20 -3.25 9.67
N ARG A 113 -0.16 -4.51 10.04
CA ARG A 113 0.98 -5.42 9.84
C ARG A 113 1.52 -5.42 8.41
N LEU A 114 0.66 -5.60 7.41
CA LEU A 114 1.11 -5.68 6.02
C LEU A 114 1.76 -4.37 5.56
N LEU A 115 1.17 -3.23 5.90
CA LEU A 115 1.74 -1.92 5.55
C LEU A 115 3.10 -1.72 6.22
N ARG A 116 3.23 -2.08 7.50
CA ARG A 116 4.51 -2.07 8.22
C ARG A 116 5.56 -2.92 7.51
N GLU A 117 5.24 -4.17 7.22
CA GLU A 117 6.16 -5.12 6.59
C GLU A 117 6.60 -4.66 5.19
N VAL A 118 5.71 -4.05 4.41
CA VAL A 118 6.04 -3.47 3.10
C VAL A 118 6.97 -2.27 3.24
N LEU A 119 6.74 -1.40 4.22
CA LEU A 119 7.63 -0.25 4.49
C LEU A 119 9.02 -0.73 4.92
N GLU A 120 9.09 -1.68 5.86
CA GLU A 120 10.35 -2.27 6.33
C GLU A 120 11.12 -2.92 5.17
N ASP A 121 10.48 -3.81 4.39
CA ASP A 121 11.10 -4.48 3.23
C ASP A 121 11.57 -3.49 2.16
N THR A 122 10.82 -2.39 1.96
CA THR A 122 11.18 -1.34 1.00
C THR A 122 12.39 -0.54 1.49
N LYS A 123 12.39 -0.14 2.77
CA LYS A 123 13.49 0.59 3.41
C LYS A 123 14.78 -0.23 3.43
N ASP A 124 14.68 -1.50 3.80
CA ASP A 124 15.81 -2.43 3.79
C ASP A 124 16.40 -2.62 2.38
N ALA A 125 15.55 -2.67 1.35
CA ALA A 125 15.99 -2.86 -0.03
C ALA A 125 16.76 -1.67 -0.58
N VAL A 126 16.38 -0.44 -0.24
CA VAL A 126 17.00 0.76 -0.80
C VAL A 126 18.04 1.39 0.14
N GLY A 127 18.04 1.03 1.41
CA GLY A 127 18.96 1.54 2.42
C GLY A 127 18.85 3.07 2.54
N HIS A 128 20.02 3.75 2.50
CA HIS A 128 20.09 5.20 2.58
C HIS A 128 20.12 5.90 1.21
N ASP A 129 19.98 5.15 0.11
CA ASP A 129 20.08 5.71 -1.24
C ASP A 129 18.78 6.40 -1.69
N CYS A 130 17.62 6.06 -1.09
CA CYS A 130 16.34 6.68 -1.38
C CYS A 130 15.59 6.98 -0.07
N ALA A 131 14.89 8.11 -0.05
CA ALA A 131 13.89 8.35 0.98
C ALA A 131 12.62 7.52 0.76
N ILE A 132 12.00 7.05 1.83
CA ILE A 132 10.71 6.37 1.79
C ILE A 132 9.60 7.34 2.18
N ALA A 133 8.69 7.59 1.25
CA ALA A 133 7.49 8.35 1.51
C ALA A 133 6.27 7.42 1.64
N LEU A 134 5.41 7.68 2.60
CA LEU A 134 4.12 7.03 2.73
C LEU A 134 3.01 8.01 2.36
N ARG A 135 2.27 7.72 1.28
CA ARG A 135 1.04 8.43 0.99
C ARG A 135 -0.11 7.75 1.71
N PHE A 136 -0.78 8.52 2.60
CA PHE A 136 -1.74 7.97 3.53
C PHE A 136 -2.99 8.86 3.64
N ALA A 137 -4.19 8.26 3.60
CA ALA A 137 -5.44 8.97 3.84
C ALA A 137 -5.82 8.89 5.31
N VAL A 138 -6.10 10.04 5.92
CA VAL A 138 -6.39 10.16 7.37
C VAL A 138 -7.88 10.14 7.70
N ASP A 139 -8.74 10.43 6.73
CA ASP A 139 -10.20 10.38 6.87
C ASP A 139 -10.85 10.08 5.52
N GLU A 140 -11.79 9.13 5.49
CA GLU A 140 -12.55 8.81 4.29
C GLU A 140 -13.90 9.56 4.22
N LEU A 141 -14.26 10.31 5.25
CA LEU A 141 -15.54 11.01 5.40
C LEU A 141 -16.76 10.08 5.33
N LEU A 142 -16.59 8.82 5.70
CA LEU A 142 -17.63 7.76 5.70
C LEU A 142 -18.15 7.44 7.12
N GLY A 143 -17.79 8.26 8.12
CA GLY A 143 -18.13 8.03 9.51
C GLY A 143 -17.61 6.68 10.01
N GLU A 144 -18.45 5.90 10.68
CA GLU A 144 -18.07 4.60 11.26
C GLU A 144 -17.73 3.52 10.23
N ASN A 145 -18.08 3.73 8.96
CA ASN A 145 -17.82 2.78 7.87
C ASN A 145 -16.45 2.97 7.19
N GLY A 146 -15.72 4.02 7.55
CA GLY A 146 -14.43 4.35 6.95
C GLY A 146 -13.32 4.54 7.96
N MET A 147 -12.13 4.87 7.45
CA MET A 147 -11.05 5.41 8.25
C MET A 147 -11.48 6.77 8.81
N ASN A 148 -11.26 6.99 10.09
CA ASN A 148 -11.45 8.28 10.73
C ASN A 148 -10.14 8.78 11.34
N MET A 149 -10.13 10.07 11.72
CA MET A 149 -8.94 10.73 12.24
C MET A 149 -8.33 10.04 13.47
N ALA A 150 -9.14 9.51 14.37
CA ALA A 150 -8.64 8.85 15.58
C ALA A 150 -7.89 7.54 15.22
N GLU A 151 -8.48 6.70 14.38
CA GLU A 151 -7.83 5.47 13.92
C GLU A 151 -6.59 5.78 13.06
N ALA A 152 -6.63 6.84 12.26
CA ALA A 152 -5.47 7.30 11.49
C ALA A 152 -4.32 7.74 12.40
N GLN A 153 -4.58 8.45 13.49
CA GLN A 153 -3.57 8.83 14.48
C GLN A 153 -2.90 7.61 15.11
N ASP A 154 -3.68 6.57 15.45
CA ASP A 154 -3.12 5.32 15.98
C ASP A 154 -2.22 4.61 14.96
N ILE A 155 -2.61 4.61 13.67
CA ILE A 155 -1.79 4.04 12.59
C ILE A 155 -0.51 4.84 12.41
N VAL A 156 -0.59 6.17 12.37
CA VAL A 156 0.59 7.05 12.28
C VAL A 156 1.52 6.80 13.46
N GLY A 157 1.00 6.75 14.69
CA GLY A 157 1.80 6.42 15.88
C GLY A 157 2.49 5.06 15.77
N ALA A 158 1.80 4.05 15.22
CA ALA A 158 2.36 2.72 15.03
C ALA A 158 3.46 2.64 13.97
N LEU A 159 3.49 3.55 12.99
CA LEU A 159 4.40 3.54 11.83
C LEU A 159 5.38 4.73 11.81
N ALA A 160 5.38 5.60 12.83
CA ALA A 160 6.04 6.90 12.81
C ALA A 160 7.53 6.87 12.40
N GLU A 161 8.25 5.84 12.81
CA GLU A 161 9.69 5.70 12.57
C GLU A 161 10.05 5.06 11.21
N LEU A 162 9.06 4.63 10.42
CA LEU A 162 9.34 3.89 9.19
C LEU A 162 9.47 4.79 7.96
N PRO A 163 8.48 5.64 7.61
CA PRO A 163 8.65 6.56 6.49
C PRO A 163 9.49 7.78 6.87
N ASP A 164 10.28 8.26 5.92
CA ASP A 164 11.04 9.50 6.05
C ASP A 164 10.16 10.73 5.75
N LEU A 165 9.05 10.52 5.01
CA LEU A 165 8.07 11.54 4.64
C LEU A 165 6.65 10.99 4.70
N TRP A 166 5.74 11.76 5.30
CA TRP A 166 4.29 11.53 5.25
C TRP A 166 3.63 12.49 4.27
N ASP A 167 2.87 11.94 3.29
CA ASP A 167 2.03 12.67 2.33
C ASP A 167 0.57 12.34 2.67
N VAL A 168 -0.17 13.28 3.28
CA VAL A 168 -1.52 13.11 3.83
C VAL A 168 -2.52 14.09 3.22
#